data_e817b9baff28cdce7d27c06dad8cdca4
#
_entry.id   e817b9baff28cdce7d27c06dad8cdca4
#
_cell.length_a   1.000
_cell.length_b   1.000
_cell.length_c   1.000
_cell.angle_alpha   90.00
_cell.angle_beta   90.00
_cell.angle_gamma   90.00
#
_symmetry.space_group_name_H-M   'P 1'
#
loop_
_entity.id
_entity.type
_entity.pdbx_description
1 polymer ?
#
loop_
_entity_poly.entity_id
_entity_poly.type
_entity_poly.pdbx_seq_one_letter_code
_entity_poly.pdbx_strand_id
1 'polypeptide(L)'
;MVEVDVAVVGAGIAGLAAAHHLVAAGRSVRVFEGGDRVGGRMASSRVDGWLLDEGAETIAGAGYEATWELIRAVGVPESEVPVIEPGFALWRHGRAHPHLGHPKGLLTGAGLSWRGRWAWLRFVAELGTAWRGFDPDRPETAPSRDATLSEFCAGSAGRQELLAAMLQPLSSHCFGWRPESSAVAPMVATLLSVGGAGARWMTYRDGMDTLARRLAERLPVELGRRVVAVREEAGGGPGSDPGPGGVRAGGVRVEFADGTRVRARQAVLAVPAPLALELRGDDLPDGERPYLAASTYTPMLKVACLLDRPLPSPTRAPSYAVSVPESESRICTGLILDHLKADGRAPAGKGLVSVFASPWVSPELLGEPDERVVETVCAEAERFLPGLRAATVRTLVHRFPLGLPQGAPAAVRERAAFLARPTRLVEYAGDWVMLRPSSEGAVRSGKLAAERVLAHAAGAAAGAEAGAASGTAAAAAAAAAAAAAAASASVGRV
;
A
#
# COMPACT_ATOMS: atom_id res chain seq x y z
N MET A 1 -10.70 30.85 -7.71
CA MET A 1 -10.31 29.57 -7.09
C MET A 1 -10.88 28.47 -7.97
N VAL A 2 -10.06 27.55 -8.46
CA VAL A 2 -10.54 26.44 -9.30
C VAL A 2 -11.25 25.44 -8.40
N GLU A 3 -12.53 25.19 -8.67
CA GLU A 3 -13.32 24.19 -7.93
C GLU A 3 -13.35 22.89 -8.73
N VAL A 4 -13.03 21.78 -8.07
CA VAL A 4 -13.11 20.41 -8.61
C VAL A 4 -14.00 19.56 -7.73
N ASP A 5 -14.59 18.49 -8.25
CA ASP A 5 -15.39 17.61 -7.41
C ASP A 5 -14.49 16.91 -6.37
N VAL A 6 -13.36 16.37 -6.80
CA VAL A 6 -12.48 15.63 -5.90
C VAL A 6 -11.01 15.98 -6.10
N ALA A 7 -10.34 16.38 -5.02
CA ALA A 7 -8.89 16.51 -4.95
C ALA A 7 -8.27 15.21 -4.42
N VAL A 8 -7.36 14.61 -5.17
CA VAL A 8 -6.61 13.42 -4.73
C VAL A 8 -5.19 13.84 -4.38
N VAL A 9 -4.74 13.54 -3.17
CA VAL A 9 -3.40 13.89 -2.66
C VAL A 9 -2.52 12.64 -2.68
N GLY A 10 -1.52 12.65 -3.55
CA GLY A 10 -0.59 11.55 -3.81
C GLY A 10 -0.90 10.81 -5.11
N ALA A 11 0.10 10.72 -6.01
CA ALA A 11 0.05 9.96 -7.26
C ALA A 11 0.76 8.60 -7.17
N GLY A 12 0.75 7.98 -5.99
CA GLY A 12 1.00 6.55 -5.83
C GLY A 12 -0.15 5.73 -6.42
N ILE A 13 0.02 4.41 -6.54
CA ILE A 13 -0.99 3.55 -7.17
C ILE A 13 -2.35 3.61 -6.47
N ALA A 14 -2.42 3.88 -5.15
CA ALA A 14 -3.67 4.05 -4.42
C ALA A 14 -4.45 5.29 -4.88
N GLY A 15 -3.76 6.43 -5.01
CA GLY A 15 -4.38 7.69 -5.47
C GLY A 15 -4.79 7.63 -6.93
N LEU A 16 -3.95 7.04 -7.80
CA LEU A 16 -4.28 6.85 -9.20
C LEU A 16 -5.47 5.89 -9.39
N ALA A 17 -5.56 4.83 -8.58
CA ALA A 17 -6.72 3.94 -8.57
C ALA A 17 -8.00 4.68 -8.13
N ALA A 18 -7.94 5.47 -7.05
CA ALA A 18 -9.07 6.28 -6.61
C ALA A 18 -9.52 7.26 -7.71
N ALA A 19 -8.57 7.99 -8.29
CA ALA A 19 -8.85 8.93 -9.38
C ALA A 19 -9.47 8.25 -10.60
N HIS A 20 -8.96 7.07 -10.99
CA HIS A 20 -9.51 6.28 -12.09
C HIS A 20 -10.98 5.94 -11.86
N HIS A 21 -11.34 5.40 -10.70
CA HIS A 21 -12.72 5.03 -10.39
C HIS A 21 -13.65 6.25 -10.28
N LEU A 22 -13.15 7.38 -9.75
CA LEU A 22 -13.93 8.63 -9.66
C LEU A 22 -14.19 9.23 -11.04
N VAL A 23 -13.18 9.26 -11.92
CA VAL A 23 -13.35 9.73 -13.30
C VAL A 23 -14.30 8.82 -14.08
N ALA A 24 -14.20 7.50 -13.91
CA ALA A 24 -15.12 6.53 -14.51
C ALA A 24 -16.57 6.74 -14.04
N ALA A 25 -16.77 7.27 -12.81
CA ALA A 25 -18.07 7.64 -12.27
C ALA A 25 -18.51 9.10 -12.65
N GLY A 26 -17.82 9.74 -13.59
CA GLY A 26 -18.16 11.07 -14.11
C GLY A 26 -17.80 12.23 -13.19
N ARG A 27 -16.88 12.05 -12.22
CA ARG A 27 -16.43 13.14 -11.36
C ARG A 27 -15.24 13.88 -11.96
N SER A 28 -15.21 15.21 -11.79
CA SER A 28 -14.04 16.01 -12.08
C SER A 28 -12.99 15.79 -10.97
N VAL A 29 -11.79 15.37 -11.36
CA VAL A 29 -10.71 15.00 -10.41
C VAL A 29 -9.46 15.80 -10.73
N ARG A 30 -8.68 16.16 -9.73
CA ARG A 30 -7.26 16.56 -9.87
C ARG A 30 -6.41 15.78 -8.89
N VAL A 31 -5.30 15.24 -9.39
CA VAL A 31 -4.34 14.48 -8.58
C VAL A 31 -3.10 15.35 -8.34
N PHE A 32 -2.71 15.54 -7.09
CA PHE A 32 -1.56 16.35 -6.70
C PHE A 32 -0.46 15.47 -6.12
N GLU A 33 0.73 15.52 -6.72
CA GLU A 33 1.92 14.77 -6.30
C GLU A 33 3.01 15.76 -5.88
N GLY A 34 3.59 15.52 -4.71
CA GLY A 34 4.66 16.37 -4.18
C GLY A 34 6.04 16.13 -4.83
N GLY A 35 6.22 14.97 -5.47
CA GLY A 35 7.42 14.60 -6.21
C GLY A 35 7.37 14.99 -7.68
N ASP A 36 8.41 14.61 -8.40
CA ASP A 36 8.62 14.86 -9.83
C ASP A 36 8.12 13.73 -10.73
N ARG A 37 7.56 12.67 -10.16
CA ARG A 37 7.07 11.47 -10.88
C ARG A 37 5.93 10.79 -10.14
N VAL A 38 5.20 9.94 -10.86
CA VAL A 38 4.14 9.09 -10.32
C VAL A 38 4.67 7.74 -9.84
N GLY A 39 3.81 6.95 -9.18
CA GLY A 39 4.10 5.58 -8.79
C GLY A 39 4.46 5.42 -7.31
N GLY A 40 5.00 6.45 -6.67
CA GLY A 40 5.40 6.40 -5.25
C GLY A 40 6.36 5.24 -4.98
N ARG A 41 5.99 4.29 -4.10
CA ARG A 41 6.81 3.10 -3.76
C ARG A 41 6.89 2.05 -4.88
N MET A 42 6.14 2.20 -5.97
CA MET A 42 6.27 1.39 -7.18
C MET A 42 7.12 2.05 -8.26
N ALA A 43 7.81 3.15 -7.96
CA ALA A 43 8.64 3.84 -8.94
C ALA A 43 9.80 2.97 -9.44
N SER A 44 10.17 3.15 -10.70
CA SER A 44 11.32 2.53 -11.33
C SER A 44 12.20 3.58 -11.98
N SER A 45 13.52 3.35 -11.98
CA SER A 45 14.52 4.21 -12.61
C SER A 45 15.20 3.50 -13.77
N ARG A 46 15.60 4.28 -14.77
CA ARG A 46 16.42 3.81 -15.89
C ARG A 46 17.74 4.56 -15.87
N VAL A 47 18.83 3.82 -15.70
CA VAL A 47 20.16 4.38 -15.57
C VAL A 47 21.12 3.60 -16.47
N ASP A 48 21.68 4.24 -17.49
CA ASP A 48 22.69 3.65 -18.39
C ASP A 48 22.29 2.30 -18.99
N GLY A 49 20.98 2.12 -19.28
CA GLY A 49 20.41 0.88 -19.80
C GLY A 49 19.98 -0.16 -18.77
N TRP A 50 20.23 0.07 -17.48
CA TRP A 50 19.65 -0.74 -16.40
C TRP A 50 18.26 -0.22 -16.03
N LEU A 51 17.34 -1.15 -15.77
CA LEU A 51 15.99 -0.88 -15.27
C LEU A 51 15.88 -1.34 -13.82
N LEU A 52 15.81 -0.38 -12.90
CA LEU A 52 15.78 -0.60 -11.47
C LEU A 52 14.38 -0.36 -10.93
N ASP A 53 13.82 -1.34 -10.26
CA ASP A 53 12.64 -1.13 -9.41
C ASP A 53 13.11 -0.58 -8.07
N GLU A 54 12.66 0.60 -7.67
CA GLU A 54 13.21 1.27 -6.48
C GLU A 54 12.66 0.70 -5.17
N GLY A 55 11.36 0.38 -5.14
CA GLY A 55 10.67 -0.14 -3.96
C GLY A 55 10.04 -1.51 -4.21
N ALA A 56 8.84 -1.55 -4.76
CA ALA A 56 8.13 -2.78 -5.06
C ALA A 56 8.84 -3.61 -6.13
N GLU A 57 8.80 -4.93 -5.98
CA GLU A 57 9.57 -5.85 -6.84
C GLU A 57 8.68 -6.76 -7.68
N THR A 58 7.47 -7.07 -7.20
CA THR A 58 6.61 -8.08 -7.80
C THR A 58 5.14 -7.79 -7.56
N ILE A 59 4.30 -8.43 -8.40
CA ILE A 59 2.88 -8.65 -8.15
C ILE A 59 2.60 -10.16 -8.16
N ALA A 60 1.40 -10.58 -7.76
CA ALA A 60 1.03 -11.99 -7.82
C ALA A 60 -0.04 -12.25 -8.90
N GLY A 61 -0.04 -13.46 -9.42
CA GLY A 61 -1.04 -13.91 -10.38
C GLY A 61 -2.42 -14.16 -9.77
N ALA A 62 -2.47 -14.54 -8.48
CA ALA A 62 -3.70 -14.71 -7.71
C ALA A 62 -3.76 -13.71 -6.56
N GLY A 63 -4.97 -13.36 -6.11
CA GLY A 63 -5.18 -12.43 -5.01
C GLY A 63 -4.84 -10.98 -5.34
N TYR A 64 -4.70 -10.65 -6.60
CA TYR A 64 -4.42 -9.31 -7.13
C TYR A 64 -5.52 -8.87 -8.11
N GLU A 65 -6.77 -9.26 -7.84
CA GLU A 65 -7.90 -9.08 -8.74
C GLU A 65 -8.13 -7.62 -9.12
N ALA A 66 -8.05 -6.70 -8.15
CA ALA A 66 -8.24 -5.27 -8.40
C ALA A 66 -7.07 -4.68 -9.21
N THR A 67 -5.85 -5.13 -8.96
CA THR A 67 -4.67 -4.75 -9.75
C THR A 67 -4.80 -5.25 -11.19
N TRP A 68 -5.21 -6.50 -11.40
CA TRP A 68 -5.44 -7.06 -12.73
C TRP A 68 -6.63 -6.41 -13.46
N GLU A 69 -7.66 -5.99 -12.73
CA GLU A 69 -8.76 -5.17 -13.29
C GLU A 69 -8.21 -3.87 -13.89
N LEU A 70 -7.36 -3.14 -13.16
CA LEU A 70 -6.74 -1.92 -13.65
C LEU A 70 -5.75 -2.17 -14.79
N ILE A 71 -4.92 -3.23 -14.72
CA ILE A 71 -3.99 -3.61 -15.80
C ILE A 71 -4.77 -3.76 -17.13
N ARG A 72 -5.89 -4.48 -17.12
CA ARG A 72 -6.77 -4.64 -18.27
C ARG A 72 -7.44 -3.34 -18.70
N ALA A 73 -7.93 -2.56 -17.73
CA ALA A 73 -8.61 -1.27 -18.00
C ALA A 73 -7.71 -0.25 -18.69
N VAL A 74 -6.42 -0.23 -18.35
CA VAL A 74 -5.45 0.67 -19.00
C VAL A 74 -4.79 0.06 -20.24
N GLY A 75 -5.13 -1.20 -20.60
CA GLY A 75 -4.66 -1.84 -21.80
C GLY A 75 -3.20 -2.29 -21.75
N VAL A 76 -2.67 -2.64 -20.58
CA VAL A 76 -1.37 -3.31 -20.46
C VAL A 76 -1.54 -4.77 -20.87
N PRO A 77 -0.86 -5.24 -21.92
CA PRO A 77 -0.96 -6.63 -22.35
C PRO A 77 -0.41 -7.59 -21.28
N GLU A 78 -1.01 -8.77 -21.14
CA GLU A 78 -0.51 -9.78 -20.20
C GLU A 78 0.94 -10.21 -20.49
N SER A 79 1.37 -10.16 -21.76
CA SER A 79 2.75 -10.41 -22.17
C SER A 79 3.76 -9.42 -21.58
N GLU A 80 3.30 -8.22 -21.17
CA GLU A 80 4.12 -7.23 -20.48
C GLU A 80 4.21 -7.47 -18.96
N VAL A 81 3.53 -8.51 -18.47
CA VAL A 81 3.55 -8.91 -17.06
C VAL A 81 3.97 -10.38 -16.92
N PRO A 82 5.23 -10.72 -17.29
CA PRO A 82 5.69 -12.09 -17.29
C PRO A 82 5.76 -12.68 -15.88
N VAL A 83 5.59 -14.01 -15.82
CA VAL A 83 5.86 -14.82 -14.62
C VAL A 83 7.37 -14.85 -14.38
N ILE A 84 7.75 -14.73 -13.13
CA ILE A 84 9.14 -14.92 -12.70
C ILE A 84 9.33 -16.43 -12.48
N GLU A 85 10.01 -17.09 -13.40
CA GLU A 85 10.23 -18.55 -13.35
C GLU A 85 11.13 -19.00 -12.19
N PRO A 86 12.29 -18.33 -11.90
CA PRO A 86 13.07 -18.65 -10.73
C PRO A 86 12.30 -18.41 -9.44
N GLY A 87 12.52 -19.27 -8.43
CA GLY A 87 11.83 -19.17 -7.14
C GLY A 87 12.58 -18.35 -6.09
N PHE A 88 12.12 -18.50 -4.84
CA PHE A 88 12.80 -17.98 -3.65
C PHE A 88 13.73 -19.00 -3.04
N ALA A 89 14.87 -18.55 -2.52
CA ALA A 89 15.78 -19.33 -1.70
C ALA A 89 15.84 -18.78 -0.28
N LEU A 90 16.22 -19.65 0.66
CA LEU A 90 16.55 -19.31 2.03
C LEU A 90 18.05 -19.54 2.25
N TRP A 91 18.76 -18.56 2.76
CA TRP A 91 20.12 -18.76 3.24
C TRP A 91 20.12 -19.37 4.64
N ARG A 92 20.82 -20.48 4.82
CA ARG A 92 20.94 -21.13 6.13
C ARG A 92 22.12 -22.09 6.13
N HIS A 93 22.83 -22.16 7.27
CA HIS A 93 23.98 -23.05 7.45
C HIS A 93 25.04 -22.93 6.34
N GLY A 94 25.37 -21.67 6.00
CA GLY A 94 26.43 -21.34 5.04
C GLY A 94 26.09 -21.59 3.57
N ARG A 95 24.82 -21.83 3.21
CA ARG A 95 24.37 -22.04 1.82
C ARG A 95 22.93 -21.59 1.57
N ALA A 96 22.62 -21.33 0.30
CA ALA A 96 21.26 -21.08 -0.14
C ALA A 96 20.51 -22.40 -0.39
N HIS A 97 19.28 -22.47 0.15
CA HIS A 97 18.36 -23.59 -0.03
C HIS A 97 17.21 -23.13 -0.93
N PRO A 98 16.99 -23.74 -2.11
CA PRO A 98 15.90 -23.36 -3.00
C PRO A 98 14.52 -23.75 -2.45
N HIS A 99 13.46 -23.23 -3.10
CA HIS A 99 12.07 -23.57 -2.83
C HIS A 99 11.52 -23.07 -1.48
N LEU A 100 12.01 -21.93 -0.97
CA LEU A 100 11.41 -21.28 0.19
C LEU A 100 9.93 -20.98 -0.09
N GLY A 101 9.06 -21.41 0.83
CA GLY A 101 7.61 -21.24 0.70
C GLY A 101 6.93 -22.09 -0.38
N HIS A 102 7.63 -22.93 -1.13
CA HIS A 102 7.07 -23.81 -2.15
C HIS A 102 6.85 -25.26 -1.61
N PRO A 103 5.82 -26.02 -2.07
CA PRO A 103 5.59 -27.41 -1.62
C PRO A 103 6.81 -28.33 -1.79
N LYS A 104 7.61 -28.12 -2.85
CA LYS A 104 8.90 -28.85 -3.03
C LYS A 104 9.86 -28.63 -1.88
N GLY A 105 9.76 -27.51 -1.15
CA GLY A 105 10.57 -27.23 0.02
C GLY A 105 10.34 -28.21 1.16
N LEU A 106 9.16 -28.81 1.29
CA LEU A 106 8.91 -29.90 2.26
C LEU A 106 9.75 -31.14 1.96
N LEU A 107 9.90 -31.48 0.67
CA LEU A 107 10.70 -32.62 0.22
C LEU A 107 12.20 -32.35 0.35
N THR A 108 12.65 -31.21 -0.15
CA THR A 108 14.06 -30.80 -0.12
C THR A 108 14.53 -30.33 1.25
N GLY A 109 13.60 -30.00 2.14
CA GLY A 109 13.84 -29.45 3.47
C GLY A 109 13.96 -27.94 3.53
N ALA A 110 14.26 -27.25 2.43
CA ALA A 110 14.46 -25.80 2.40
C ALA A 110 15.21 -25.24 3.63
N GLY A 111 16.25 -25.96 4.11
CA GLY A 111 16.99 -25.62 5.31
C GLY A 111 16.33 -25.99 6.65
N LEU A 112 15.11 -26.54 6.67
CA LEU A 112 14.41 -26.96 7.90
C LEU A 112 14.84 -28.35 8.39
N SER A 113 14.95 -28.50 9.71
CA SER A 113 15.04 -29.79 10.36
C SER A 113 13.73 -30.58 10.19
N TRP A 114 13.70 -31.88 10.55
CA TRP A 114 12.47 -32.66 10.54
C TRP A 114 11.39 -32.08 11.49
N ARG A 115 11.80 -31.47 12.60
CA ARG A 115 10.89 -30.80 13.54
C ARG A 115 10.28 -29.53 12.93
N GLY A 116 11.09 -28.74 12.23
CA GLY A 116 10.63 -27.57 11.51
C GLY A 116 9.69 -27.93 10.35
N ARG A 117 9.93 -29.03 9.63
CA ARG A 117 9.01 -29.54 8.59
C ARG A 117 7.67 -29.99 9.17
N TRP A 118 7.67 -30.69 10.31
CA TRP A 118 6.46 -31.05 11.04
C TRP A 118 5.69 -29.81 11.51
N ALA A 119 6.39 -28.82 12.04
CA ALA A 119 5.76 -27.56 12.42
C ALA A 119 5.14 -26.84 11.21
N TRP A 120 5.79 -26.85 10.05
CA TRP A 120 5.25 -26.31 8.81
C TRP A 120 3.97 -27.06 8.38
N LEU A 121 3.98 -28.40 8.35
CA LEU A 121 2.79 -29.20 8.02
C LEU A 121 1.64 -28.91 8.99
N ARG A 122 1.91 -28.81 10.29
CA ARG A 122 0.91 -28.45 11.30
C ARG A 122 0.38 -27.04 11.10
N PHE A 123 1.23 -26.09 10.77
CA PHE A 123 0.83 -24.71 10.48
C PHE A 123 -0.11 -24.66 9.25
N VAL A 124 0.23 -25.37 8.18
CA VAL A 124 -0.63 -25.48 6.99
C VAL A 124 -1.99 -26.14 7.35
N ALA A 125 -1.96 -27.20 8.16
CA ALA A 125 -3.19 -27.85 8.64
C ALA A 125 -4.03 -26.91 9.54
N GLU A 126 -3.38 -26.13 10.39
CA GLU A 126 -4.04 -25.12 11.24
C GLU A 126 -4.70 -24.02 10.38
N LEU A 127 -4.04 -23.54 9.32
CA LEU A 127 -4.65 -22.64 8.35
C LEU A 127 -5.88 -23.26 7.67
N GLY A 128 -5.84 -24.56 7.37
CA GLY A 128 -6.98 -25.29 6.79
C GLY A 128 -8.14 -25.57 7.77
N THR A 129 -7.92 -25.45 9.08
CA THR A 129 -8.89 -25.78 10.13
C THR A 129 -9.30 -24.55 10.95
N ALA A 130 -8.42 -24.04 11.81
CA ALA A 130 -8.69 -22.92 12.70
C ALA A 130 -8.94 -21.60 11.96
N TRP A 131 -8.36 -21.45 10.77
CA TRP A 131 -8.56 -20.30 9.88
C TRP A 131 -9.57 -20.57 8.77
N ARG A 132 -10.33 -21.66 8.87
CA ARG A 132 -11.34 -22.00 7.87
C ARG A 132 -12.44 -20.94 7.84
N GLY A 133 -12.67 -20.39 6.65
CA GLY A 133 -13.65 -19.30 6.46
C GLY A 133 -13.11 -17.92 6.84
N PHE A 134 -11.82 -17.82 7.20
CA PHE A 134 -11.17 -16.52 7.39
C PHE A 134 -11.17 -15.73 6.08
N ASP A 135 -11.60 -14.47 6.16
CA ASP A 135 -11.57 -13.53 5.05
C ASP A 135 -10.22 -12.77 5.05
N PRO A 136 -9.35 -13.00 4.06
CA PRO A 136 -8.06 -12.28 3.98
C PRO A 136 -8.20 -10.76 3.84
N ASP A 137 -9.34 -10.25 3.41
CA ASP A 137 -9.60 -8.81 3.33
C ASP A 137 -10.00 -8.22 4.69
N ARG A 138 -10.25 -9.07 5.67
CA ARG A 138 -10.64 -8.70 7.04
C ARG A 138 -9.75 -9.34 8.10
N PRO A 139 -8.44 -9.01 8.13
CA PRO A 139 -7.48 -9.60 9.07
C PRO A 139 -7.88 -9.42 10.53
N GLU A 140 -8.68 -8.41 10.85
CA GLU A 140 -9.23 -8.18 12.18
C GLU A 140 -10.23 -9.26 12.65
N THR A 141 -10.73 -10.11 11.76
CA THR A 141 -11.63 -11.24 12.09
C THR A 141 -10.89 -12.54 12.37
N ALA A 142 -9.58 -12.55 12.20
CA ALA A 142 -8.75 -13.74 12.33
C ALA A 142 -8.70 -14.29 13.76
N PRO A 143 -8.55 -15.62 13.93
CA PRO A 143 -8.08 -16.20 15.18
C PRO A 143 -6.73 -15.59 15.58
N SER A 144 -6.52 -15.32 16.87
CA SER A 144 -5.25 -14.74 17.37
C SER A 144 -4.86 -13.41 16.70
N ARG A 145 -5.84 -12.62 16.28
CA ARG A 145 -5.64 -11.34 15.56
C ARG A 145 -4.65 -10.39 16.26
N ASP A 146 -4.62 -10.43 17.58
CA ASP A 146 -3.80 -9.54 18.42
C ASP A 146 -2.42 -10.11 18.76
N ALA A 147 -2.14 -11.38 18.39
CA ALA A 147 -0.84 -12.00 18.63
C ALA A 147 0.19 -11.52 17.60
N THR A 148 1.39 -11.21 18.06
CA THR A 148 2.55 -11.03 17.19
C THR A 148 2.99 -12.37 16.60
N LEU A 149 3.80 -12.34 15.54
CA LEU A 149 4.41 -13.55 14.97
C LEU A 149 5.24 -14.31 16.00
N SER A 150 5.98 -13.59 16.85
CA SER A 150 6.78 -14.18 17.93
C SER A 150 5.91 -14.87 18.99
N GLU A 151 4.86 -14.22 19.46
CA GLU A 151 3.90 -14.79 20.43
C GLU A 151 3.17 -16.00 19.85
N PHE A 152 2.71 -15.92 18.61
CA PHE A 152 2.04 -17.02 17.91
C PHE A 152 2.93 -18.26 17.77
N CYS A 153 4.22 -18.07 17.58
CA CYS A 153 5.20 -19.15 17.47
C CYS A 153 5.83 -19.58 18.80
N ALA A 154 5.50 -18.93 19.90
CA ALA A 154 5.99 -19.31 21.23
C ALA A 154 5.50 -20.72 21.66
N GLY A 155 6.20 -21.34 22.57
CA GLY A 155 5.77 -22.59 23.24
C GLY A 155 6.16 -23.89 22.53
N SER A 156 6.75 -23.90 21.33
CA SER A 156 7.29 -25.12 20.74
C SER A 156 8.56 -24.86 19.92
N ALA A 157 9.58 -25.72 20.10
CA ALA A 157 10.84 -25.62 19.36
C ALA A 157 10.65 -25.72 17.83
N GLY A 158 9.68 -26.50 17.36
CA GLY A 158 9.36 -26.60 15.94
C GLY A 158 8.73 -25.32 15.37
N ARG A 159 7.85 -24.63 16.12
CA ARG A 159 7.29 -23.34 15.71
C ARG A 159 8.33 -22.23 15.75
N GLN A 160 9.23 -22.25 16.74
CA GLN A 160 10.35 -21.30 16.79
C GLN A 160 11.30 -21.48 15.60
N GLU A 161 11.58 -22.72 15.20
CA GLU A 161 12.35 -22.97 13.99
C GLU A 161 11.60 -22.52 12.72
N LEU A 162 10.29 -22.77 12.64
CA LEU A 162 9.45 -22.28 11.54
C LEU A 162 9.47 -20.75 11.47
N LEU A 163 9.36 -20.08 12.61
CA LEU A 163 9.49 -18.63 12.69
C LEU A 163 10.85 -18.19 12.14
N ALA A 164 11.92 -18.68 12.71
CA ALA A 164 13.28 -18.23 12.39
C ALA A 164 13.72 -18.56 10.95
N ALA A 165 13.24 -19.66 10.37
CA ALA A 165 13.68 -20.14 9.07
C ALA A 165 12.70 -19.87 7.92
N MET A 166 11.48 -19.42 8.20
CA MET A 166 10.48 -19.18 7.15
C MET A 166 9.70 -17.90 7.36
N LEU A 167 8.97 -17.77 8.48
CA LEU A 167 8.05 -16.64 8.65
C LEU A 167 8.80 -15.31 8.84
N GLN A 168 9.86 -15.29 9.65
CA GLN A 168 10.69 -14.11 9.86
C GLN A 168 11.43 -13.69 8.57
N PRO A 169 12.17 -14.59 7.86
CA PRO A 169 12.83 -14.19 6.62
C PRO A 169 11.87 -13.67 5.57
N LEU A 170 10.70 -14.29 5.40
CA LEU A 170 9.67 -13.82 4.47
C LEU A 170 9.09 -12.47 4.89
N SER A 171 8.73 -12.32 6.18
CA SER A 171 8.16 -11.06 6.66
C SER A 171 9.16 -9.91 6.61
N SER A 172 10.41 -10.15 6.97
CA SER A 172 11.45 -9.11 6.97
C SER A 172 11.92 -8.75 5.57
N HIS A 173 12.09 -9.74 4.68
CA HIS A 173 12.53 -9.48 3.30
C HIS A 173 11.41 -8.82 2.46
N CYS A 174 10.18 -9.37 2.54
CA CYS A 174 9.07 -8.87 1.70
C CYS A 174 8.42 -7.60 2.25
N PHE A 175 8.38 -7.44 3.58
CA PHE A 175 7.59 -6.38 4.22
C PHE A 175 8.39 -5.51 5.21
N GLY A 176 9.65 -5.82 5.45
CA GLY A 176 10.45 -5.13 6.46
C GLY A 176 9.92 -5.32 7.90
N TRP A 177 9.10 -6.34 8.14
CA TRP A 177 8.46 -6.55 9.42
C TRP A 177 9.35 -7.30 10.41
N ARG A 178 9.27 -6.89 11.68
CA ARG A 178 9.87 -7.60 12.79
C ARG A 178 8.83 -8.49 13.46
N PRO A 179 9.13 -9.78 13.73
CA PRO A 179 8.19 -10.70 14.34
C PRO A 179 7.62 -10.27 15.69
N GLU A 180 8.38 -9.48 16.46
CA GLU A 180 8.02 -9.03 17.79
C GLU A 180 6.95 -7.92 17.79
N SER A 181 6.81 -7.21 16.67
CA SER A 181 5.93 -6.04 16.55
C SER A 181 4.88 -6.17 15.46
N SER A 182 4.89 -7.25 14.69
CA SER A 182 3.94 -7.49 13.60
C SER A 182 2.97 -8.61 13.94
N ALA A 183 1.67 -8.36 13.76
CA ALA A 183 0.62 -9.34 14.02
C ALA A 183 0.64 -10.49 13.01
N VAL A 184 0.24 -11.67 13.46
CA VAL A 184 0.15 -12.87 12.61
C VAL A 184 -0.96 -12.73 11.55
N ALA A 185 -2.06 -12.08 11.87
CA ALA A 185 -3.23 -12.01 11.00
C ALA A 185 -2.98 -11.35 9.64
N PRO A 186 -2.35 -10.15 9.52
CA PRO A 186 -2.02 -9.57 8.23
C PRO A 186 -1.03 -10.41 7.41
N MET A 187 -0.08 -11.08 8.08
CA MET A 187 0.87 -11.98 7.41
C MET A 187 0.17 -13.18 6.79
N VAL A 188 -0.70 -13.84 7.56
CA VAL A 188 -1.49 -15.00 7.09
C VAL A 188 -2.47 -14.57 6.00
N ALA A 189 -3.15 -13.42 6.16
CA ALA A 189 -4.04 -12.86 5.15
C ALA A 189 -3.33 -12.68 3.81
N THR A 190 -2.13 -12.11 3.83
CA THR A 190 -1.32 -11.93 2.62
C THR A 190 -0.93 -13.26 2.00
N LEU A 191 -0.43 -14.21 2.79
CA LEU A 191 -0.05 -15.54 2.29
C LEU A 191 -1.22 -16.30 1.67
N LEU A 192 -2.38 -16.31 2.32
CA LEU A 192 -3.58 -17.00 1.81
C LEU A 192 -4.11 -16.35 0.53
N SER A 193 -4.12 -15.03 0.46
CA SER A 193 -4.66 -14.30 -0.69
C SER A 193 -3.88 -14.56 -1.98
N VAL A 194 -2.55 -14.73 -1.91
CA VAL A 194 -1.72 -15.00 -3.10
C VAL A 194 -1.63 -16.48 -3.46
N GLY A 195 -2.38 -17.36 -2.77
CA GLY A 195 -2.35 -18.81 -3.01
C GLY A 195 -1.28 -19.55 -2.22
N GLY A 196 -0.73 -18.94 -1.17
CA GLY A 196 0.22 -19.57 -0.26
C GLY A 196 1.46 -20.09 -0.99
N ALA A 197 1.79 -21.37 -0.75
CA ALA A 197 2.95 -22.03 -1.36
C ALA A 197 2.86 -22.23 -2.89
N GLY A 198 1.69 -22.01 -3.49
CA GLY A 198 1.46 -22.05 -4.93
C GLY A 198 1.53 -20.68 -5.62
N ALA A 199 1.91 -19.63 -4.91
CA ALA A 199 1.95 -18.28 -5.44
C ALA A 199 2.82 -18.18 -6.70
N ARG A 200 2.25 -17.59 -7.75
CA ARG A 200 2.96 -17.24 -8.98
C ARG A 200 3.31 -15.77 -8.93
N TRP A 201 4.59 -15.48 -8.84
CA TRP A 201 5.10 -14.11 -8.81
C TRP A 201 5.35 -13.61 -10.23
N MET A 202 5.04 -12.36 -10.46
CA MET A 202 5.12 -11.70 -11.75
C MET A 202 5.72 -10.32 -11.58
N THR A 203 6.23 -9.75 -12.66
CA THR A 203 6.76 -8.39 -12.68
C THR A 203 6.36 -7.71 -13.98
N TYR A 204 6.33 -6.38 -14.01
CA TYR A 204 6.15 -5.67 -15.28
C TYR A 204 7.49 -5.64 -16.03
N ARG A 205 7.46 -5.99 -17.32
CA ARG A 205 8.65 -5.99 -18.17
C ARG A 205 9.35 -4.64 -18.21
N ASP A 206 8.56 -3.57 -18.26
CA ASP A 206 9.04 -2.18 -18.35
C ASP A 206 9.06 -1.44 -17.00
N GLY A 207 9.26 -2.17 -15.89
CA GLY A 207 9.37 -1.63 -14.52
C GLY A 207 8.07 -1.63 -13.75
N MET A 208 8.19 -1.67 -12.44
CA MET A 208 7.05 -1.71 -11.52
C MET A 208 6.14 -0.48 -11.61
N ASP A 209 6.64 0.64 -12.12
CA ASP A 209 5.89 1.87 -12.35
C ASP A 209 4.94 1.82 -13.56
N THR A 210 4.97 0.76 -14.37
CA THR A 210 4.21 0.65 -15.62
C THR A 210 2.72 0.95 -15.45
N LEU A 211 2.05 0.32 -14.47
CA LEU A 211 0.63 0.55 -14.23
C LEU A 211 0.36 2.00 -13.79
N ALA A 212 1.20 2.56 -12.93
CA ALA A 212 1.05 3.94 -12.46
C ALA A 212 1.22 4.96 -13.60
N ARG A 213 2.20 4.76 -14.48
CA ARG A 213 2.40 5.62 -15.66
C ARG A 213 1.21 5.56 -16.61
N ARG A 214 0.71 4.35 -16.92
CA ARG A 214 -0.46 4.16 -17.79
C ARG A 214 -1.73 4.79 -17.24
N LEU A 215 -1.93 4.76 -15.92
CA LEU A 215 -3.03 5.46 -15.28
C LEU A 215 -2.86 6.98 -15.37
N ALA A 216 -1.65 7.48 -15.08
CA ALA A 216 -1.36 8.92 -15.09
C ALA A 216 -1.51 9.56 -16.49
N GLU A 217 -1.24 8.81 -17.58
CA GLU A 217 -1.48 9.26 -18.95
C GLU A 217 -2.98 9.59 -19.23
N ARG A 218 -3.90 9.08 -18.41
CA ARG A 218 -5.35 9.22 -18.55
C ARG A 218 -6.00 10.09 -17.47
N LEU A 219 -5.20 10.62 -16.56
CA LEU A 219 -5.68 11.36 -15.39
C LEU A 219 -5.01 12.74 -15.30
N PRO A 220 -5.70 13.75 -14.79
CA PRO A 220 -5.14 15.09 -14.59
C PRO A 220 -4.22 15.11 -13.36
N VAL A 221 -2.96 14.72 -13.55
CA VAL A 221 -1.91 14.65 -12.52
C VAL A 221 -1.03 15.89 -12.59
N GLU A 222 -0.81 16.53 -11.44
CA GLU A 222 0.09 17.66 -11.26
C GLU A 222 1.26 17.25 -10.36
N LEU A 223 2.44 17.21 -10.93
CA LEU A 223 3.70 16.91 -10.24
C LEU A 223 4.29 18.17 -9.59
N GLY A 224 5.16 17.98 -8.60
CA GLY A 224 5.78 19.09 -7.87
C GLY A 224 4.80 19.88 -6.98
N ARG A 225 3.59 19.37 -6.79
CA ARG A 225 2.52 20.02 -6.03
C ARG A 225 2.41 19.44 -4.62
N ARG A 226 3.37 19.79 -3.77
CA ARG A 226 3.41 19.31 -2.38
C ARG A 226 2.29 19.93 -1.56
N VAL A 227 1.33 19.10 -1.13
CA VAL A 227 0.28 19.46 -0.19
C VAL A 227 0.85 19.52 1.23
N VAL A 228 0.47 20.57 1.98
CA VAL A 228 0.90 20.77 3.38
C VAL A 228 -0.27 20.81 4.37
N ALA A 229 -1.50 21.02 3.90
CA ALA A 229 -2.69 20.93 4.74
C ALA A 229 -3.93 20.58 3.91
N VAL A 230 -4.87 19.88 4.54
CA VAL A 230 -6.20 19.57 4.01
C VAL A 230 -7.23 19.87 5.09
N ARG A 231 -8.05 20.88 4.87
CA ARG A 231 -9.02 21.43 5.85
C ARG A 231 -10.44 21.31 5.32
N GLU A 232 -11.36 20.90 6.19
CA GLU A 232 -12.79 20.95 5.89
C GLU A 232 -13.30 22.37 6.10
N GLU A 233 -14.05 22.88 5.15
CA GLU A 233 -14.71 24.17 5.23
C GLU A 233 -16.19 23.98 5.49
N ALA A 234 -16.69 24.59 6.58
CA ALA A 234 -18.13 24.64 6.82
C ALA A 234 -18.85 25.35 5.66
N GLY A 235 -20.02 24.92 5.30
CA GLY A 235 -20.83 25.60 4.32
C GLY A 235 -21.10 27.06 4.73
N GLY A 236 -20.54 28.03 4.00
CA GLY A 236 -20.75 29.45 4.31
C GLY A 236 -19.56 30.37 4.11
N GLY A 237 -18.39 29.91 3.65
CA GLY A 237 -17.24 30.78 3.36
C GLY A 237 -17.52 31.80 2.23
N PRO A 238 -16.84 32.99 2.24
CA PRO A 238 -17.06 34.01 1.20
C PRO A 238 -16.66 33.44 -0.18
N GLY A 239 -17.58 33.44 -1.12
CA GLY A 239 -17.36 33.00 -2.51
C GLY A 239 -17.96 31.65 -2.90
N SER A 240 -18.67 30.95 -2.01
CA SER A 240 -19.42 29.76 -2.37
C SER A 240 -20.80 30.13 -2.88
N ASP A 241 -21.19 29.66 -4.09
CA ASP A 241 -22.58 29.81 -4.58
C ASP A 241 -23.55 29.06 -3.68
N PRO A 242 -24.64 29.68 -3.23
CA PRO A 242 -25.70 28.94 -2.55
C PRO A 242 -26.35 27.98 -3.54
N GLY A 243 -26.32 26.69 -3.26
CA GLY A 243 -27.07 25.70 -4.04
C GLY A 243 -28.58 25.90 -3.97
N PRO A 244 -29.38 25.12 -4.73
CA PRO A 244 -30.82 25.18 -4.67
C PRO A 244 -31.31 25.01 -3.23
N GLY A 245 -32.01 26.03 -2.69
CA GLY A 245 -32.48 26.04 -1.31
C GLY A 245 -31.67 26.87 -0.32
N GLY A 246 -30.62 27.62 -0.76
CA GLY A 246 -29.88 28.57 0.09
C GLY A 246 -28.90 27.95 1.08
N VAL A 247 -28.77 26.61 1.11
CA VAL A 247 -27.81 25.89 1.96
C VAL A 247 -26.48 25.76 1.21
N ARG A 248 -25.44 26.41 1.74
CA ARG A 248 -24.08 26.29 1.19
C ARG A 248 -23.49 24.94 1.60
N ALA A 249 -23.23 24.07 0.62
CA ALA A 249 -22.53 22.80 0.88
C ALA A 249 -21.11 23.07 1.40
N GLY A 250 -20.70 22.32 2.41
CA GLY A 250 -19.30 22.26 2.88
C GLY A 250 -18.36 21.81 1.76
N GLY A 251 -17.07 22.07 1.91
CA GLY A 251 -16.05 21.68 0.94
C GLY A 251 -14.72 21.39 1.64
N VAL A 252 -13.69 21.15 0.84
CA VAL A 252 -12.34 20.89 1.31
C VAL A 252 -11.38 21.90 0.68
N ARG A 253 -10.53 22.51 1.48
CA ARG A 253 -9.41 23.33 1.06
C ARG A 253 -8.12 22.54 1.13
N VAL A 254 -7.42 22.46 0.02
CA VAL A 254 -6.08 21.85 -0.11
C VAL A 254 -5.06 22.98 -0.21
N GLU A 255 -4.10 23.00 0.68
CA GLU A 255 -3.04 24.02 0.74
C GLU A 255 -1.70 23.41 0.31
N PHE A 256 -0.95 24.16 -0.50
CA PHE A 256 0.34 23.72 -1.05
C PHE A 256 1.51 24.44 -0.41
N ALA A 257 2.69 23.84 -0.49
CA ALA A 257 3.94 24.41 0.06
C ALA A 257 4.32 25.78 -0.56
N ASP A 258 3.86 26.06 -1.77
CA ASP A 258 4.03 27.36 -2.45
C ASP A 258 3.04 28.43 -1.99
N GLY A 259 2.20 28.16 -1.01
CA GLY A 259 1.16 29.04 -0.49
C GLY A 259 -0.13 29.10 -1.33
N THR A 260 -0.16 28.43 -2.47
CA THR A 260 -1.40 28.35 -3.29
C THR A 260 -2.42 27.44 -2.65
N ARG A 261 -3.68 27.56 -3.07
CA ARG A 261 -4.81 26.81 -2.54
C ARG A 261 -5.74 26.35 -3.64
N VAL A 262 -6.28 25.15 -3.48
CA VAL A 262 -7.37 24.62 -4.32
C VAL A 262 -8.54 24.27 -3.44
N ARG A 263 -9.74 24.58 -3.91
CA ARG A 263 -10.99 24.14 -3.28
C ARG A 263 -11.57 22.97 -4.06
N ALA A 264 -12.01 21.96 -3.32
CA ALA A 264 -12.71 20.80 -3.85
C ALA A 264 -13.99 20.54 -3.04
N ARG A 265 -14.92 19.81 -3.61
CA ARG A 265 -16.10 19.34 -2.85
C ARG A 265 -15.70 18.26 -1.86
N GLN A 266 -14.79 17.37 -2.25
CA GLN A 266 -14.27 16.27 -1.43
C GLN A 266 -12.78 16.07 -1.69
N ALA A 267 -12.11 15.31 -0.82
CA ALA A 267 -10.72 14.94 -1.03
C ALA A 267 -10.46 13.47 -0.70
N VAL A 268 -9.45 12.88 -1.36
CA VAL A 268 -8.88 11.58 -1.02
C VAL A 268 -7.42 11.79 -0.64
N LEU A 269 -7.05 11.42 0.59
CA LEU A 269 -5.66 11.40 1.05
C LEU A 269 -5.05 10.03 0.74
N ALA A 270 -4.30 9.95 -0.36
CA ALA A 270 -3.62 8.75 -0.82
C ALA A 270 -2.14 8.75 -0.41
N VAL A 271 -1.89 9.06 0.85
CA VAL A 271 -0.57 9.21 1.46
C VAL A 271 -0.41 8.24 2.64
N PRO A 272 0.82 7.98 3.13
CA PRO A 272 1.03 7.22 4.36
C PRO A 272 0.25 7.79 5.56
N ALA A 273 -0.23 6.91 6.46
CA ALA A 273 -1.04 7.31 7.60
C ALA A 273 -0.40 8.42 8.48
N PRO A 274 0.90 8.39 8.81
CA PRO A 274 1.55 9.49 9.54
C PRO A 274 1.43 10.84 8.83
N LEU A 275 1.59 10.85 7.51
CA LEU A 275 1.43 12.08 6.73
C LEU A 275 -0.03 12.52 6.64
N ALA A 276 -0.98 11.57 6.59
CA ALA A 276 -2.41 11.90 6.65
C ALA A 276 -2.78 12.56 7.99
N LEU A 277 -2.23 12.08 9.11
CA LEU A 277 -2.36 12.72 10.43
C LEU A 277 -1.85 14.17 10.41
N GLU A 278 -0.67 14.40 9.84
CA GLU A 278 -0.04 15.72 9.74
C GLU A 278 -0.89 16.66 8.87
N LEU A 279 -1.29 16.21 7.68
CA LEU A 279 -2.08 17.01 6.74
C LEU A 279 -3.45 17.41 7.30
N ARG A 280 -4.08 16.55 8.12
CA ARG A 280 -5.36 16.83 8.77
C ARG A 280 -5.23 17.69 10.02
N GLY A 281 -4.15 17.51 10.80
CA GLY A 281 -3.91 18.27 12.03
C GLY A 281 -5.09 18.18 12.99
N ASP A 282 -5.60 19.35 13.43
CA ASP A 282 -6.72 19.47 14.37
C ASP A 282 -8.08 19.16 13.72
N ASP A 283 -8.18 19.20 12.39
CA ASP A 283 -9.43 18.86 11.67
C ASP A 283 -9.68 17.34 11.58
N LEU A 284 -8.78 16.53 12.12
CA LEU A 284 -8.94 15.08 12.12
C LEU A 284 -10.01 14.65 13.12
N PRO A 285 -11.08 13.97 12.67
CA PRO A 285 -12.13 13.48 13.57
C PRO A 285 -11.58 12.47 14.60
N ASP A 286 -12.04 12.55 15.84
CA ASP A 286 -11.60 11.70 16.95
C ASP A 286 -11.73 10.20 16.64
N GLY A 287 -12.78 9.79 15.92
CA GLY A 287 -12.99 8.38 15.54
C GLY A 287 -12.02 7.84 14.48
N GLU A 288 -11.22 8.70 13.82
CA GLU A 288 -10.24 8.31 12.80
C GLU A 288 -8.82 8.23 13.36
N ARG A 289 -8.52 9.08 14.34
CA ARG A 289 -7.19 9.21 14.98
C ARG A 289 -6.62 7.90 15.50
N PRO A 290 -7.36 7.02 16.21
CA PRO A 290 -6.80 5.79 16.76
C PRO A 290 -6.19 4.88 15.70
N TYR A 291 -6.88 4.67 14.59
CA TYR A 291 -6.39 3.82 13.51
C TYR A 291 -5.21 4.44 12.76
N LEU A 292 -5.29 5.72 12.42
CA LEU A 292 -4.20 6.42 11.74
C LEU A 292 -2.93 6.42 12.60
N ALA A 293 -3.05 6.66 13.91
CA ALA A 293 -1.93 6.63 14.85
C ALA A 293 -1.35 5.22 15.03
N ALA A 294 -2.19 4.19 15.00
CA ALA A 294 -1.77 2.79 15.09
C ALA A 294 -1.12 2.27 13.78
N SER A 295 -1.37 2.95 12.65
CA SER A 295 -0.83 2.58 11.33
C SER A 295 0.60 3.08 11.16
N THR A 296 1.53 2.43 11.87
CA THR A 296 2.96 2.71 11.82
C THR A 296 3.61 2.14 10.56
N TYR A 297 4.85 2.55 10.30
CA TYR A 297 5.62 2.14 9.12
C TYR A 297 6.98 1.61 9.53
N THR A 298 7.46 0.62 8.78
CA THR A 298 8.86 0.21 8.85
C THR A 298 9.66 0.95 7.78
N PRO A 299 10.81 1.53 8.13
CA PRO A 299 11.72 2.09 7.14
C PRO A 299 12.32 0.97 6.29
N MET A 300 12.49 1.26 5.00
CA MET A 300 13.13 0.37 4.06
C MET A 300 14.32 1.06 3.42
N LEU A 301 15.41 0.31 3.29
CA LEU A 301 16.62 0.75 2.63
C LEU A 301 17.11 -0.34 1.68
N LYS A 302 17.37 0.04 0.44
CA LYS A 302 17.77 -0.85 -0.63
C LYS A 302 19.00 -0.28 -1.35
N VAL A 303 19.96 -1.14 -1.64
CA VAL A 303 21.12 -0.82 -2.49
C VAL A 303 20.99 -1.59 -3.79
N ALA A 304 20.85 -0.90 -4.90
CA ALA A 304 20.91 -1.49 -6.23
C ALA A 304 22.36 -1.50 -6.72
N CYS A 305 22.88 -2.68 -7.03
CA CYS A 305 24.23 -2.92 -7.53
C CYS A 305 24.17 -3.20 -9.05
N LEU A 306 24.69 -2.28 -9.86
CA LEU A 306 24.84 -2.43 -11.30
C LEU A 306 26.13 -3.21 -11.56
N LEU A 307 26.05 -4.35 -12.25
CA LEU A 307 27.15 -5.28 -12.39
C LEU A 307 27.72 -5.31 -13.82
N ASP A 308 29.04 -5.45 -13.95
CA ASP A 308 29.72 -5.61 -15.23
C ASP A 308 29.46 -6.96 -15.92
N ARG A 309 28.96 -7.93 -15.13
CA ARG A 309 28.54 -9.27 -15.60
C ARG A 309 27.39 -9.80 -14.73
N PRO A 310 26.51 -10.68 -15.27
CA PRO A 310 25.50 -11.31 -14.43
C PRO A 310 26.16 -12.31 -13.45
N LEU A 311 25.72 -12.29 -12.21
CA LEU A 311 26.10 -13.29 -11.22
C LEU A 311 25.07 -14.45 -11.24
N PRO A 312 25.53 -15.70 -11.13
CA PRO A 312 24.64 -16.86 -11.13
C PRO A 312 23.81 -16.91 -9.84
N SER A 313 22.65 -17.54 -9.93
CA SER A 313 21.89 -17.90 -8.73
C SER A 313 22.76 -18.74 -7.77
N PRO A 314 22.73 -18.47 -6.45
CA PRO A 314 23.50 -19.22 -5.47
C PRO A 314 22.95 -20.65 -5.23
N THR A 315 21.90 -21.05 -5.95
CA THR A 315 21.26 -22.37 -5.86
C THR A 315 21.29 -23.11 -7.19
N ARG A 316 21.32 -24.45 -7.14
CA ARG A 316 21.24 -25.28 -8.36
C ARG A 316 19.90 -25.11 -9.09
N ALA A 317 18.77 -25.08 -8.35
CA ALA A 317 17.49 -24.68 -8.90
C ALA A 317 17.48 -23.14 -8.91
N PRO A 318 17.40 -22.49 -10.08
CA PRO A 318 17.50 -21.04 -10.15
C PRO A 318 16.54 -20.34 -9.19
N SER A 319 17.06 -19.38 -8.42
CA SER A 319 16.30 -18.54 -7.51
C SER A 319 16.66 -17.09 -7.81
N TYR A 320 15.64 -16.26 -8.02
CA TYR A 320 15.87 -14.82 -8.25
C TYR A 320 15.97 -14.04 -6.95
N ALA A 321 15.46 -14.59 -5.85
CA ALA A 321 15.47 -13.96 -4.53
C ALA A 321 16.08 -14.89 -3.49
N VAL A 322 16.91 -14.35 -2.60
CA VAL A 322 17.52 -15.05 -1.47
C VAL A 322 17.14 -14.32 -0.20
N SER A 323 16.32 -14.94 0.64
CA SER A 323 15.98 -14.41 1.96
C SER A 323 17.03 -14.83 2.98
N VAL A 324 17.44 -13.89 3.82
CA VAL A 324 18.47 -14.08 4.85
C VAL A 324 17.81 -13.91 6.22
N PRO A 325 17.79 -14.96 7.06
CA PRO A 325 17.28 -14.88 8.42
C PRO A 325 18.10 -13.95 9.31
N GLU A 326 17.48 -13.37 10.34
CA GLU A 326 18.18 -12.58 11.36
C GLU A 326 19.32 -13.36 12.04
N SER A 327 19.14 -14.67 12.23
CA SER A 327 20.18 -15.55 12.80
C SER A 327 21.44 -15.67 11.93
N GLU A 328 21.36 -15.36 10.65
CA GLU A 328 22.49 -15.36 9.72
C GLU A 328 23.03 -13.94 9.49
N SER A 329 22.15 -12.93 9.49
CA SER A 329 22.54 -11.50 9.40
C SER A 329 21.51 -10.56 9.99
N ARG A 330 21.98 -9.60 10.77
CA ARG A 330 21.17 -8.44 11.21
C ARG A 330 21.32 -7.21 10.33
N ILE A 331 22.17 -7.29 9.30
CA ILE A 331 22.45 -6.19 8.37
C ILE A 331 21.67 -6.37 7.07
N CYS A 332 21.72 -7.57 6.47
CA CYS A 332 21.07 -7.88 5.21
C CYS A 332 19.89 -8.84 5.47
N THR A 333 18.71 -8.51 4.95
CA THR A 333 17.53 -9.39 5.05
C THR A 333 17.25 -10.17 3.76
N GLY A 334 17.88 -9.78 2.65
CA GLY A 334 17.77 -10.52 1.40
C GLY A 334 18.37 -9.81 0.19
N LEU A 335 18.44 -10.57 -0.88
CA LEU A 335 18.92 -10.12 -2.18
C LEU A 335 17.92 -10.51 -3.27
N ILE A 336 17.82 -9.68 -4.30
CA ILE A 336 17.11 -9.99 -5.54
C ILE A 336 18.10 -9.89 -6.69
N LEU A 337 18.22 -10.96 -7.47
CA LEU A 337 18.97 -10.99 -8.70
C LEU A 337 18.01 -10.51 -9.82
N ASP A 338 17.92 -9.21 -10.01
CA ASP A 338 16.93 -8.58 -10.88
C ASP A 338 17.07 -9.02 -12.33
N HIS A 339 18.29 -9.29 -12.79
CA HIS A 339 18.56 -9.82 -14.13
C HIS A 339 18.01 -11.24 -14.36
N LEU A 340 17.52 -11.92 -13.29
CA LEU A 340 16.80 -13.20 -13.38
C LEU A 340 15.28 -13.04 -13.29
N LYS A 341 14.76 -11.84 -12.98
CA LYS A 341 13.31 -11.59 -12.89
C LYS A 341 12.65 -11.53 -14.27
N ALA A 342 13.25 -10.80 -15.18
CA ALA A 342 12.77 -10.62 -16.54
C ALA A 342 13.92 -10.11 -17.44
N ASP A 343 13.79 -10.35 -18.73
CA ASP A 343 14.68 -9.76 -19.73
C ASP A 343 14.62 -8.24 -19.70
N GLY A 344 15.73 -7.58 -20.04
CA GLY A 344 15.80 -6.11 -20.12
C GLY A 344 16.04 -5.39 -18.78
N ARG A 345 16.22 -6.12 -17.68
CA ARG A 345 16.57 -5.53 -16.38
C ARG A 345 18.01 -4.98 -16.34
N ALA A 346 18.89 -5.56 -17.15
CA ALA A 346 20.26 -5.11 -17.34
C ALA A 346 20.62 -5.15 -18.83
N PRO A 347 21.61 -4.36 -19.26
CA PRO A 347 22.14 -4.48 -20.63
C PRO A 347 22.70 -5.88 -20.90
N ALA A 348 22.79 -6.28 -22.16
CA ALA A 348 23.31 -7.59 -22.55
C ALA A 348 24.71 -7.86 -21.95
N GLY A 349 24.87 -9.02 -21.31
CA GLY A 349 26.10 -9.40 -20.62
C GLY A 349 26.37 -8.69 -19.29
N LYS A 350 25.47 -7.85 -18.82
CA LYS A 350 25.52 -7.15 -17.53
C LYS A 350 24.58 -7.80 -16.52
N GLY A 351 24.68 -7.42 -15.26
CA GLY A 351 23.81 -7.89 -14.20
C GLY A 351 23.21 -6.74 -13.37
N LEU A 352 22.20 -7.06 -12.59
CA LEU A 352 21.58 -6.16 -11.61
C LEU A 352 21.22 -6.98 -10.38
N VAL A 353 21.63 -6.50 -9.21
CA VAL A 353 21.29 -7.10 -7.92
C VAL A 353 20.81 -6.01 -6.97
N SER A 354 19.67 -6.25 -6.34
CA SER A 354 19.14 -5.42 -5.26
C SER A 354 19.43 -6.08 -3.92
N VAL A 355 20.05 -5.35 -3.00
CA VAL A 355 20.33 -5.78 -1.63
C VAL A 355 19.44 -5.01 -0.67
N PHE A 356 18.74 -5.73 0.20
CA PHE A 356 17.83 -5.14 1.18
C PHE A 356 18.49 -5.13 2.55
N ALA A 357 18.62 -3.94 3.14
CA ALA A 357 19.00 -3.80 4.53
C ALA A 357 17.91 -4.37 5.44
N SER A 358 18.30 -4.94 6.55
CA SER A 358 17.36 -5.53 7.49
C SER A 358 16.53 -4.45 8.22
N PRO A 359 15.33 -4.79 8.74
CA PRO A 359 14.54 -3.85 9.52
C PRO A 359 15.19 -3.45 10.86
N TRP A 360 16.25 -4.13 11.28
CA TRP A 360 17.01 -3.78 12.49
C TRP A 360 18.03 -2.68 12.23
N VAL A 361 18.70 -2.70 11.06
CA VAL A 361 19.74 -1.72 10.72
C VAL A 361 19.21 -0.55 9.87
N SER A 362 18.12 -0.73 9.15
CA SER A 362 17.56 0.31 8.27
C SER A 362 17.32 1.65 8.99
N PRO A 363 16.75 1.69 10.21
CA PRO A 363 16.56 2.96 10.93
C PRO A 363 17.87 3.72 11.19
N GLU A 364 18.95 2.98 11.46
CA GLU A 364 20.27 3.55 11.75
C GLU A 364 20.95 4.11 10.50
N LEU A 365 20.74 3.43 9.36
CA LEU A 365 21.38 3.78 8.09
C LEU A 365 20.62 4.81 7.25
N LEU A 366 19.37 5.14 7.59
CA LEU A 366 18.56 6.07 6.78
C LEU A 366 19.21 7.46 6.61
N GLY A 367 19.87 7.97 7.64
CA GLY A 367 20.51 9.27 7.65
C GLY A 367 21.99 9.24 7.27
N GLU A 368 22.57 8.06 7.06
CA GLU A 368 23.98 7.90 6.75
C GLU A 368 24.29 8.24 5.27
N PRO A 369 25.50 8.69 4.95
CA PRO A 369 25.95 8.87 3.56
C PRO A 369 25.86 7.57 2.75
N ASP A 370 25.68 7.69 1.43
CA ASP A 370 25.55 6.55 0.51
C ASP A 370 26.73 5.58 0.61
N GLU A 371 27.96 6.11 0.73
CA GLU A 371 29.18 5.32 0.84
C GLU A 371 29.15 4.42 2.07
N ARG A 372 28.67 4.95 3.21
CA ARG A 372 28.55 4.19 4.46
C ARG A 372 27.51 3.11 4.35
N VAL A 373 26.34 3.41 3.75
CA VAL A 373 25.27 2.47 3.50
C VAL A 373 25.75 1.34 2.60
N VAL A 374 26.36 1.68 1.46
CA VAL A 374 26.88 0.73 0.48
C VAL A 374 27.95 -0.18 1.11
N GLU A 375 28.93 0.41 1.81
CA GLU A 375 29.97 -0.40 2.45
C GLU A 375 29.38 -1.37 3.48
N THR A 376 28.44 -0.92 4.33
CA THR A 376 27.84 -1.76 5.35
C THR A 376 27.00 -2.89 4.74
N VAL A 377 26.11 -2.55 3.80
CA VAL A 377 25.10 -3.49 3.27
C VAL A 377 25.73 -4.43 2.23
N CYS A 378 26.59 -3.93 1.33
CA CYS A 378 27.20 -4.75 0.27
C CYS A 378 28.36 -5.63 0.79
N ALA A 379 29.09 -5.19 1.83
CA ALA A 379 30.09 -6.05 2.46
C ALA A 379 29.44 -7.28 3.11
N GLU A 380 28.29 -7.10 3.76
CA GLU A 380 27.54 -8.22 4.32
C GLU A 380 26.92 -9.11 3.22
N ALA A 381 26.37 -8.51 2.16
CA ALA A 381 25.75 -9.22 1.05
C ALA A 381 26.74 -10.10 0.26
N GLU A 382 28.04 -9.75 0.21
CA GLU A 382 29.10 -10.56 -0.39
C GLU A 382 29.16 -11.99 0.18
N ARG A 383 28.77 -12.19 1.44
CA ARG A 383 28.69 -13.52 2.08
C ARG A 383 27.62 -14.41 1.44
N PHE A 384 26.58 -13.82 0.92
CA PHE A 384 25.40 -14.51 0.36
C PHE A 384 25.44 -14.62 -1.16
N LEU A 385 26.19 -13.72 -1.80
CA LEU A 385 26.41 -13.72 -3.24
C LEU A 385 27.89 -13.36 -3.53
N PRO A 386 28.79 -14.34 -3.45
CA PRO A 386 30.22 -14.10 -3.67
C PRO A 386 30.50 -13.49 -5.05
N GLY A 387 31.38 -12.50 -5.07
CA GLY A 387 31.75 -11.74 -6.27
C GLY A 387 30.84 -10.53 -6.53
N LEU A 388 29.87 -10.24 -5.66
CA LEU A 388 29.01 -9.07 -5.79
C LEU A 388 29.79 -7.77 -5.84
N ARG A 389 30.67 -7.54 -4.87
CA ARG A 389 31.49 -6.31 -4.79
C ARG A 389 32.43 -6.19 -6.00
N ALA A 390 33.07 -7.28 -6.38
CA ALA A 390 33.99 -7.30 -7.52
C ALA A 390 33.32 -7.07 -8.89
N ALA A 391 32.04 -7.46 -9.03
CA ALA A 391 31.26 -7.24 -10.23
C ALA A 391 30.54 -5.87 -10.26
N THR A 392 30.39 -5.21 -9.11
CA THR A 392 29.67 -3.94 -9.00
C THR A 392 30.47 -2.79 -9.59
N VAL A 393 29.91 -2.12 -10.59
CA VAL A 393 30.52 -0.93 -11.24
C VAL A 393 29.88 0.38 -10.75
N ARG A 394 28.64 0.31 -10.26
CA ARG A 394 27.90 1.45 -9.70
C ARG A 394 26.85 0.97 -8.73
N THR A 395 26.57 1.80 -7.72
CA THR A 395 25.50 1.57 -6.74
C THR A 395 24.54 2.74 -6.70
N LEU A 396 23.26 2.46 -6.39
CA LEU A 396 22.24 3.46 -6.07
C LEU A 396 21.58 3.07 -4.76
N VAL A 397 21.39 4.05 -3.88
CA VAL A 397 20.77 3.84 -2.56
C VAL A 397 19.35 4.40 -2.59
N HIS A 398 18.37 3.54 -2.35
CA HIS A 398 16.96 3.93 -2.25
C HIS A 398 16.51 3.91 -0.79
N ARG A 399 15.99 5.03 -0.31
CA ARG A 399 15.56 5.24 1.08
C ARG A 399 14.08 5.52 1.14
N PHE A 400 13.39 4.74 1.97
CA PHE A 400 11.97 4.90 2.23
C PHE A 400 11.75 5.01 3.75
N PRO A 401 11.75 6.22 4.32
CA PRO A 401 11.47 6.40 5.75
C PRO A 401 10.10 5.84 6.17
N LEU A 402 9.11 6.00 5.30
CA LEU A 402 7.80 5.38 5.41
C LEU A 402 7.70 4.25 4.35
N GLY A 403 8.51 3.21 4.52
CA GLY A 403 8.65 2.14 3.54
C GLY A 403 7.39 1.32 3.38
N LEU A 404 7.03 0.52 4.36
CA LEU A 404 5.84 -0.32 4.34
C LEU A 404 5.02 -0.18 5.62
N PRO A 405 3.67 -0.16 5.52
CA PRO A 405 2.83 -0.14 6.70
C PRO A 405 3.05 -1.42 7.51
N GLN A 406 3.24 -1.26 8.78
CA GLN A 406 3.41 -2.37 9.70
C GLN A 406 2.04 -2.94 10.09
N GLY A 407 1.87 -4.25 9.96
CA GLY A 407 0.70 -4.95 10.46
C GLY A 407 0.73 -5.05 12.00
N ALA A 408 0.78 -3.91 12.71
CA ALA A 408 0.86 -3.89 14.16
C ALA A 408 -0.45 -4.40 14.80
N PRO A 409 -0.39 -5.10 15.97
CA PRO A 409 -1.58 -5.54 16.69
C PRO A 409 -2.58 -4.41 16.98
N ALA A 410 -2.10 -3.21 17.30
CA ALA A 410 -2.95 -2.05 17.52
C ALA A 410 -3.73 -1.65 16.27
N ALA A 411 -3.09 -1.63 15.08
CA ALA A 411 -3.77 -1.33 13.83
C ALA A 411 -4.84 -2.39 13.50
N VAL A 412 -4.56 -3.67 13.77
CA VAL A 412 -5.56 -4.75 13.57
C VAL A 412 -6.79 -4.52 14.44
N ARG A 413 -6.63 -4.12 15.71
CA ARG A 413 -7.76 -3.84 16.63
C ARG A 413 -8.62 -2.65 16.17
N GLU A 414 -7.98 -1.57 15.74
CA GLU A 414 -8.67 -0.32 15.41
C GLU A 414 -9.32 -0.31 14.01
N ARG A 415 -8.90 -1.24 13.12
CA ARG A 415 -9.30 -1.22 11.71
C ARG A 415 -10.81 -1.36 11.50
N ALA A 416 -11.47 -2.27 12.22
CA ALA A 416 -12.90 -2.50 12.03
C ALA A 416 -13.73 -1.22 12.30
N ALA A 417 -13.43 -0.50 13.38
CA ALA A 417 -14.09 0.76 13.71
C ALA A 417 -13.80 1.83 12.65
N PHE A 418 -12.55 1.92 12.19
CA PHE A 418 -12.17 2.86 11.14
C PHE A 418 -12.90 2.60 9.82
N LEU A 419 -13.04 1.36 9.39
CA LEU A 419 -13.76 1.03 8.15
C LEU A 419 -15.26 1.25 8.27
N ALA A 420 -15.84 1.03 9.46
CA ALA A 420 -17.26 1.23 9.72
C ALA A 420 -17.67 2.70 9.94
N ARG A 421 -16.71 3.63 9.99
CA ARG A 421 -16.99 5.06 10.19
C ARG A 421 -17.91 5.61 9.09
N PRO A 422 -18.72 6.65 9.36
CA PRO A 422 -19.49 7.33 8.33
C PRO A 422 -18.59 7.87 7.20
N THR A 423 -19.15 7.99 6.01
CA THR A 423 -18.49 8.68 4.89
C THR A 423 -18.35 10.17 5.18
N ARG A 424 -17.26 10.80 4.74
CA ARG A 424 -16.94 12.19 5.01
C ARG A 424 -16.46 12.93 3.76
N LEU A 425 -16.21 14.24 3.92
CA LEU A 425 -15.63 15.07 2.86
C LEU A 425 -14.20 14.66 2.52
N VAL A 426 -13.47 14.08 3.49
CA VAL A 426 -12.11 13.58 3.30
C VAL A 426 -12.10 12.08 3.54
N GLU A 427 -11.67 11.32 2.54
CA GLU A 427 -11.49 9.87 2.61
C GLU A 427 -10.01 9.49 2.42
N TYR A 428 -9.65 8.25 2.72
CA TYR A 428 -8.28 7.79 2.76
C TYR A 428 -8.03 6.60 1.84
N ALA A 429 -6.87 6.60 1.18
CA ALA A 429 -6.38 5.48 0.40
C ALA A 429 -4.91 5.17 0.74
N GLY A 430 -4.51 3.93 0.61
CA GLY A 430 -3.17 3.43 0.89
C GLY A 430 -3.23 1.96 1.33
N ASP A 431 -2.16 1.24 1.11
CA ASP A 431 -2.03 -0.16 1.49
C ASP A 431 -2.23 -0.40 3.01
N TRP A 432 -2.01 0.63 3.82
CA TRP A 432 -2.28 0.63 5.27
C TRP A 432 -3.77 0.53 5.61
N VAL A 433 -4.67 1.07 4.78
CA VAL A 433 -6.12 0.96 4.98
C VAL A 433 -6.55 -0.51 4.92
N MET A 434 -5.91 -1.30 4.06
CA MET A 434 -6.20 -2.72 3.89
C MET A 434 -5.36 -3.62 4.81
N LEU A 435 -4.39 -3.08 5.57
CA LEU A 435 -3.35 -3.85 6.28
C LEU A 435 -2.66 -4.88 5.38
N ARG A 436 -2.51 -4.54 4.11
CA ARG A 436 -1.94 -5.39 3.08
C ARG A 436 -0.87 -4.60 2.33
N PRO A 437 0.41 -4.68 2.76
CA PRO A 437 1.52 -3.92 2.19
C PRO A 437 1.87 -4.42 0.79
N SER A 438 1.06 -4.04 -0.18
CA SER A 438 1.19 -4.45 -1.58
C SER A 438 0.45 -3.48 -2.50
N SER A 439 0.77 -3.53 -3.81
CA SER A 439 0.02 -2.77 -4.82
C SER A 439 -1.47 -3.15 -4.83
N GLU A 440 -1.82 -4.40 -4.57
CA GLU A 440 -3.22 -4.83 -4.46
C GLU A 440 -3.93 -4.14 -3.30
N GLY A 441 -3.31 -4.11 -2.11
CA GLY A 441 -3.88 -3.40 -0.96
C GLY A 441 -4.07 -1.91 -1.24
N ALA A 442 -3.10 -1.30 -1.93
CA ALA A 442 -3.17 0.09 -2.35
C ALA A 442 -4.31 0.33 -3.37
N VAL A 443 -4.43 -0.50 -4.41
CA VAL A 443 -5.48 -0.40 -5.43
C VAL A 443 -6.88 -0.60 -4.81
N ARG A 444 -7.06 -1.63 -4.00
CA ARG A 444 -8.33 -1.89 -3.29
C ARG A 444 -8.73 -0.73 -2.39
N SER A 445 -7.78 -0.15 -1.68
CA SER A 445 -8.05 1.03 -0.84
C SER A 445 -8.44 2.25 -1.67
N GLY A 446 -7.85 2.44 -2.84
CA GLY A 446 -8.21 3.48 -3.78
C GLY A 446 -9.65 3.33 -4.30
N LYS A 447 -10.04 2.10 -4.68
CA LYS A 447 -11.41 1.77 -5.07
C LYS A 447 -12.41 2.04 -3.92
N LEU A 448 -12.08 1.57 -2.70
CA LEU A 448 -12.90 1.82 -1.52
C LEU A 448 -13.07 3.31 -1.22
N ALA A 449 -11.99 4.10 -1.32
CA ALA A 449 -12.06 5.55 -1.12
C ALA A 449 -12.96 6.22 -2.16
N ALA A 450 -12.88 5.82 -3.42
CA ALA A 450 -13.78 6.31 -4.47
C ALA A 450 -15.25 5.97 -4.19
N GLU A 451 -15.56 4.73 -3.80
CA GLU A 451 -16.89 4.29 -3.42
C GLU A 451 -17.46 5.13 -2.25
N ARG A 452 -16.66 5.40 -1.23
CA ARG A 452 -17.04 6.21 -0.06
C ARG A 452 -17.28 7.68 -0.43
N VAL A 453 -16.46 8.26 -1.30
CA VAL A 453 -16.65 9.61 -1.85
C VAL A 453 -17.98 9.70 -2.59
N LEU A 454 -18.29 8.72 -3.46
CA LEU A 454 -19.53 8.67 -4.22
C LEU A 454 -20.75 8.49 -3.31
N ALA A 455 -20.66 7.62 -2.30
CA ALA A 455 -21.72 7.38 -1.33
C ALA A 455 -22.03 8.65 -0.51
N HIS A 456 -20.99 9.37 -0.07
CA HIS A 456 -21.17 10.66 0.63
C HIS A 456 -21.89 11.69 -0.23
N ALA A 457 -21.48 11.82 -1.50
CA ALA A 457 -22.10 12.77 -2.43
C ALA A 457 -23.58 12.42 -2.70
N ALA A 458 -23.93 11.14 -2.83
CA ALA A 458 -25.30 10.68 -3.02
C ALA A 458 -26.16 10.95 -1.77
N GLY A 459 -25.64 10.69 -0.56
CA GLY A 459 -26.33 10.99 0.70
C GLY A 459 -26.59 12.48 0.89
N ALA A 460 -25.61 13.33 0.53
CA ALA A 460 -25.77 14.78 0.60
C ALA A 460 -26.84 15.29 -0.39
N ALA A 461 -26.90 14.73 -1.61
CA ALA A 461 -27.92 15.06 -2.59
C ALA A 461 -29.31 14.68 -2.13
N ALA A 462 -29.51 13.45 -1.63
CA ALA A 462 -30.79 12.98 -1.08
C ALA A 462 -31.26 13.83 0.13
N GLY A 463 -30.33 14.20 1.02
CA GLY A 463 -30.63 15.10 2.14
C GLY A 463 -31.07 16.50 1.68
N ALA A 464 -30.44 17.05 0.63
CA ALA A 464 -30.84 18.34 0.06
C ALA A 464 -32.22 18.30 -0.59
N GLU A 465 -32.54 17.23 -1.32
CA GLU A 465 -33.87 17.03 -1.92
C GLU A 465 -34.97 16.89 -0.86
N ALA A 466 -34.72 16.11 0.22
CA ALA A 466 -35.65 15.96 1.33
C ALA A 466 -35.87 17.31 2.07
N GLY A 467 -34.78 18.08 2.26
CA GLY A 467 -34.86 19.41 2.87
C GLY A 467 -35.64 20.39 2.00
N ALA A 468 -35.45 20.37 0.69
CA ALA A 468 -36.23 21.22 -0.26
C ALA A 468 -37.71 20.84 -0.27
N ALA A 469 -38.05 19.54 -0.26
CA ALA A 469 -39.42 19.07 -0.20
C ALA A 469 -40.11 19.49 1.11
N SER A 470 -39.43 19.40 2.25
CA SER A 470 -39.95 19.81 3.54
C SER A 470 -40.10 21.33 3.61
N GLY A 471 -39.17 22.10 3.04
CA GLY A 471 -39.23 23.55 2.97
C GLY A 471 -40.43 24.05 2.13
N THR A 472 -40.69 23.41 0.97
CA THR A 472 -41.83 23.71 0.14
C THR A 472 -43.15 23.37 0.82
N ALA A 473 -43.23 22.23 1.55
CA ALA A 473 -44.41 21.87 2.32
C ALA A 473 -44.67 22.84 3.47
N ALA A 474 -43.65 23.30 4.17
CA ALA A 474 -43.75 24.28 5.25
C ALA A 474 -44.19 25.67 4.70
N ALA A 475 -43.63 26.09 3.55
CA ALA A 475 -44.01 27.34 2.89
C ALA A 475 -45.48 27.29 2.40
N ALA A 476 -45.93 26.15 1.85
CA ALA A 476 -47.31 25.96 1.43
C ALA A 476 -48.28 25.99 2.63
N ALA A 477 -47.92 25.36 3.76
CA ALA A 477 -48.67 25.38 5.00
C ALA A 477 -48.77 26.82 5.59
N ALA A 478 -47.66 27.57 5.56
CA ALA A 478 -47.66 28.97 6.02
C ALA A 478 -48.49 29.86 5.12
N ALA A 479 -48.47 29.68 3.79
CA ALA A 479 -49.30 30.40 2.86
C ALA A 479 -50.79 30.10 3.05
N ALA A 480 -51.16 28.82 3.28
CA ALA A 480 -52.51 28.41 3.60
C ALA A 480 -53.00 29.02 4.92
N ALA A 481 -52.17 29.04 5.95
CA ALA A 481 -52.48 29.67 7.23
C ALA A 481 -52.69 31.19 7.09
N ALA A 482 -51.85 31.88 6.30
CA ALA A 482 -51.99 33.29 6.01
C ALA A 482 -53.28 33.60 5.24
N ALA A 483 -53.64 32.78 4.24
CA ALA A 483 -54.87 32.89 3.50
C ALA A 483 -56.10 32.68 4.40
N ALA A 484 -56.08 31.71 5.32
CA ALA A 484 -57.13 31.46 6.28
C ALA A 484 -57.31 32.64 7.27
N ALA A 485 -56.19 33.21 7.73
CA ALA A 485 -56.23 34.41 8.58
C ALA A 485 -56.81 35.64 7.86
N ALA A 486 -56.47 35.84 6.58
CA ALA A 486 -56.99 36.89 5.75
C ALA A 486 -58.53 36.75 5.51
N ALA A 487 -58.95 35.49 5.28
CA ALA A 487 -60.40 35.20 5.13
C ALA A 487 -61.19 35.45 6.41
N SER A 488 -60.64 35.09 7.59
CA SER A 488 -61.31 35.37 8.87
C SER A 488 -61.39 36.88 9.19
N ALA A 489 -60.40 37.66 8.77
CA ALA A 489 -60.40 39.12 8.97
C ALA A 489 -61.40 39.84 8.08
N SER A 490 -61.81 39.24 6.95
CA SER A 490 -62.83 39.82 6.06
C SER A 490 -64.28 39.58 6.52
N VAL A 491 -64.55 38.59 7.35
CA VAL A 491 -65.86 38.23 7.88
C VAL A 491 -66.26 39.06 9.11
N GLY A 492 -65.34 39.75 9.74
CA GLY A 492 -65.55 40.58 10.91
C GLY A 492 -65.90 42.06 10.63
N ARG A 493 -66.15 42.42 9.38
CA ARG A 493 -66.59 43.79 8.97
C ARG A 493 -67.90 43.75 8.16
N VAL A 494 -68.99 43.33 8.78
CA VAL A 494 -70.36 43.57 8.35
C VAL A 494 -71.16 44.03 9.54
#